data_7254ade3adfdb23030e525b5595df70e
#
_entry.id   7254ade3adfdb23030e525b5595df70e
#
_cell.length_a   1.000
_cell.length_b   1.000
_cell.length_c   1.000
_cell.angle_alpha   90.00
_cell.angle_beta   90.00
_cell.angle_gamma   90.00
#
_symmetry.space_group_name_H-M   'P 1'
#
loop_
_entity.id
_entity.type
_entity.pdbx_description
1 polymer ?
#
loop_
_entity_poly.entity_id
_entity_poly.type
_entity_poly.pdbx_seq_one_letter_code
_entity_poly.pdbx_strand_id
1 'polypeptide(L)'
;MTELSDDDLLAGIRAHWESRDPVPDGLVARLQTAAALAASDLYDVGLDIELMLLVERTEELAGARGASTTAYTLRFAHDGVDLLLRVSTDGATSRIDGWVVPPSPVTVSVQRDLDLGWADDTTLEVPATGRFELPDLTPGMLRLRLAPVDGSTPFMTPAFEI
;
A
#
# COMPACT_ATOMS: atom_id res chain seq x y z
N MET A 1 46.53 17.30 -10.96
CA MET A 1 45.09 17.03 -11.21
C MET A 1 44.68 16.04 -10.14
N THR A 2 44.05 16.53 -9.07
CA THR A 2 43.66 15.66 -7.95
C THR A 2 42.37 14.95 -8.37
N GLU A 3 42.44 13.64 -8.52
CA GLU A 3 41.22 12.83 -8.72
C GLU A 3 40.38 12.94 -7.45
N LEU A 4 39.14 13.37 -7.60
CA LEU A 4 38.15 13.33 -6.53
C LEU A 4 37.83 11.86 -6.24
N SER A 5 37.85 11.46 -4.98
CA SER A 5 37.46 10.12 -4.61
C SER A 5 35.93 9.94 -4.78
N ASP A 6 35.47 8.72 -4.94
CA ASP A 6 34.02 8.43 -5.01
C ASP A 6 33.30 8.92 -3.75
N ASP A 7 33.94 8.87 -2.60
CA ASP A 7 33.40 9.37 -1.33
C ASP A 7 33.22 10.89 -1.35
N ASP A 8 34.17 11.63 -1.93
CA ASP A 8 34.07 13.09 -2.06
C ASP A 8 32.96 13.50 -3.02
N LEU A 9 32.75 12.72 -4.11
CA LEU A 9 31.64 12.91 -5.05
C LEU A 9 30.29 12.63 -4.39
N LEU A 10 30.16 11.56 -3.66
CA LEU A 10 28.93 11.21 -2.95
C LEU A 10 28.60 12.23 -1.85
N ALA A 11 29.60 12.71 -1.11
CA ALA A 11 29.43 13.78 -0.13
C ALA A 11 28.98 15.10 -0.79
N GLY A 12 29.53 15.44 -1.95
CA GLY A 12 29.13 16.61 -2.73
C GLY A 12 27.69 16.52 -3.25
N ILE A 13 27.30 15.36 -3.76
CA ILE A 13 25.92 15.10 -4.22
C ILE A 13 24.95 15.22 -3.05
N ARG A 14 25.26 14.61 -1.92
CA ARG A 14 24.42 14.68 -0.71
C ARG A 14 24.23 16.13 -0.26
N ALA A 15 25.32 16.88 -0.10
CA ALA A 15 25.27 18.29 0.29
C ALA A 15 24.46 19.16 -0.71
N HIS A 16 24.53 18.84 -2.00
CA HIS A 16 23.75 19.52 -3.03
C HIS A 16 22.23 19.26 -2.86
N TRP A 17 21.84 18.01 -2.63
CA TRP A 17 20.44 17.66 -2.42
C TRP A 17 19.92 18.24 -1.11
N GLU A 18 20.66 18.14 0.00
CA GLU A 18 20.27 18.71 1.29
C GLU A 18 20.07 20.23 1.24
N SER A 19 20.81 20.92 0.36
CA SER A 19 20.64 22.37 0.18
C SER A 19 19.46 22.75 -0.69
N ARG A 20 19.04 21.86 -1.59
CA ARG A 20 18.02 22.14 -2.60
C ARG A 20 16.63 21.62 -2.20
N ASP A 21 16.62 20.54 -1.47
CA ASP A 21 15.41 19.87 -0.96
C ASP A 21 15.70 19.33 0.44
N PRO A 22 15.80 20.22 1.45
CA PRO A 22 16.08 19.81 2.82
C PRO A 22 14.91 19.01 3.37
N VAL A 23 15.22 17.96 4.12
CA VAL A 23 14.19 17.21 4.85
C VAL A 23 13.45 18.18 5.77
N PRO A 24 12.12 18.32 5.65
CA PRO A 24 11.35 19.23 6.49
C PRO A 24 11.53 18.92 7.98
N ASP A 25 11.68 19.96 8.79
CA ASP A 25 11.84 19.82 10.23
C ASP A 25 10.70 18.96 10.84
N GLY A 26 11.10 17.98 11.63
CA GLY A 26 10.17 17.07 12.31
C GLY A 26 9.52 16.02 11.40
N LEU A 27 9.88 15.90 10.11
CA LEU A 27 9.32 14.87 9.23
C LEU A 27 9.57 13.47 9.79
N VAL A 28 10.79 13.17 10.22
CA VAL A 28 11.15 11.87 10.80
C VAL A 28 10.32 11.58 12.05
N ALA A 29 10.17 12.56 12.94
CA ALA A 29 9.36 12.41 14.15
C ALA A 29 7.88 12.17 13.83
N ARG A 30 7.33 12.88 12.83
CA ARG A 30 5.94 12.67 12.37
C ARG A 30 5.75 11.28 11.76
N LEU A 31 6.71 10.82 10.95
CA LEU A 31 6.66 9.47 10.36
C LEU A 31 6.77 8.38 11.44
N GLN A 32 7.66 8.57 12.41
CA GLN A 32 7.77 7.63 13.55
C GLN A 32 6.49 7.60 14.39
N THR A 33 5.87 8.76 14.64
CA THR A 33 4.59 8.84 15.35
C THR A 33 3.49 8.18 14.54
N ALA A 34 3.40 8.45 13.24
CA ALA A 34 2.40 7.81 12.37
C ALA A 34 2.58 6.29 12.31
N ALA A 35 3.83 5.81 12.22
CA ALA A 35 4.13 4.38 12.25
C ALA A 35 3.78 3.74 13.60
N ALA A 36 4.05 4.44 14.71
CA ALA A 36 3.70 3.95 16.04
C ALA A 36 2.17 3.91 16.27
N LEU A 37 1.43 4.89 15.78
CA LEU A 37 -0.03 4.88 15.80
C LEU A 37 -0.60 3.75 14.94
N ALA A 38 -0.11 3.58 13.72
CA ALA A 38 -0.52 2.48 12.86
C ALA A 38 -0.23 1.10 13.47
N ALA A 39 0.92 0.95 14.15
CA ALA A 39 1.24 -0.25 14.90
C ALA A 39 0.31 -0.45 16.11
N SER A 40 -0.05 0.62 16.82
CA SER A 40 -0.99 0.58 17.95
C SER A 40 -2.37 0.05 17.54
N ASP A 41 -2.89 0.52 16.41
CA ASP A 41 -4.17 0.04 15.85
C ASP A 41 -4.13 -1.46 15.48
N LEU A 42 -2.94 -1.99 15.15
CA LEU A 42 -2.74 -3.42 14.89
C LEU A 42 -2.72 -4.24 16.19
N TYR A 43 -2.16 -3.69 17.28
CA TYR A 43 -2.15 -4.36 18.59
C TYR A 43 -3.54 -4.43 19.25
N ASP A 44 -4.38 -3.43 19.04
CA ASP A 44 -5.74 -3.37 19.63
C ASP A 44 -6.67 -4.46 19.06
N VAL A 45 -6.34 -5.02 17.90
CA VAL A 45 -7.07 -6.12 17.26
C VAL A 45 -6.67 -7.50 17.81
N GLY A 46 -5.63 -7.58 18.68
CA GLY A 46 -5.21 -8.80 19.37
C GLY A 46 -4.76 -9.95 18.46
N LEU A 47 -4.37 -9.63 17.23
CA LEU A 47 -3.90 -10.58 16.23
C LEU A 47 -2.43 -10.28 15.89
N ASP A 48 -1.62 -11.32 15.79
CA ASP A 48 -0.31 -11.24 15.16
C ASP A 48 -0.53 -10.97 13.66
N ILE A 49 -0.58 -9.68 13.27
CA ILE A 49 -0.74 -9.25 11.88
C ILE A 49 0.55 -8.54 11.47
N GLU A 50 1.09 -8.94 10.32
CA GLU A 50 2.28 -8.34 9.76
C GLU A 50 1.93 -7.30 8.70
N LEU A 51 2.69 -6.19 8.64
CA LEU A 51 2.43 -5.09 7.73
C LEU A 51 3.19 -5.28 6.42
N MET A 52 2.49 -5.21 5.30
CA MET A 52 3.11 -5.15 3.98
C MET A 52 3.74 -3.78 3.73
N LEU A 53 4.79 -3.74 2.93
CA LEU A 53 5.42 -2.51 2.48
C LEU A 53 4.87 -2.12 1.10
N LEU A 54 4.46 -0.86 0.94
CA LEU A 54 4.18 -0.31 -0.39
C LEU A 54 5.53 -0.11 -1.12
N VAL A 55 5.74 -0.89 -2.17
CA VAL A 55 6.99 -0.90 -2.95
C VAL A 55 6.88 0.02 -4.16
N GLU A 56 5.71 0.07 -4.79
CA GLU A 56 5.51 0.81 -6.03
C GLU A 56 4.08 1.35 -6.14
N ARG A 57 3.96 2.58 -6.66
CA ARG A 57 2.70 3.17 -7.10
C ARG A 57 2.92 3.76 -8.49
N THR A 58 2.13 3.30 -9.47
CA THR A 58 2.19 3.77 -10.85
C THR A 58 0.82 4.29 -11.26
N GLU A 59 0.73 5.55 -11.69
CA GLU A 59 -0.50 6.12 -12.21
C GLU A 59 -0.64 5.79 -13.70
N GLU A 60 -1.80 5.26 -14.08
CA GLU A 60 -2.14 5.07 -15.48
C GLU A 60 -2.68 6.38 -16.03
N LEU A 61 -2.00 6.96 -17.03
CA LEU A 61 -2.53 8.13 -17.74
C LEU A 61 -3.83 7.72 -18.44
N ALA A 62 -4.94 8.29 -17.99
CA ALA A 62 -6.22 8.11 -18.65
C ALA A 62 -6.05 8.52 -20.12
N GLY A 63 -6.25 7.56 -21.04
CA GLY A 63 -6.15 7.80 -22.46
C GLY A 63 -7.10 8.94 -22.88
N ALA A 64 -6.63 9.82 -23.74
CA ALA A 64 -7.18 11.11 -24.14
C ALA A 64 -8.56 11.07 -24.85
N ARG A 65 -9.56 10.38 -24.30
CA ARG A 65 -10.93 10.38 -24.84
C ARG A 65 -11.97 10.39 -23.72
N GLY A 66 -12.09 11.50 -23.01
CA GLY A 66 -13.36 11.93 -22.40
C GLY A 66 -13.94 11.08 -21.25
N ALA A 67 -13.28 10.06 -20.77
CA ALA A 67 -13.73 9.32 -19.59
C ALA A 67 -12.98 9.83 -18.36
N SER A 68 -13.72 10.22 -17.33
CA SER A 68 -13.19 10.63 -16.02
C SER A 68 -12.67 9.44 -15.17
N THR A 69 -12.28 8.35 -15.81
CA THR A 69 -11.77 7.16 -15.13
C THR A 69 -10.30 7.38 -14.81
N THR A 70 -9.97 7.43 -13.54
CA THR A 70 -8.58 7.36 -13.06
C THR A 70 -8.24 5.92 -12.73
N ALA A 71 -7.06 5.49 -13.13
CA ALA A 71 -6.55 4.17 -12.76
C ALA A 71 -5.10 4.28 -12.28
N TYR A 72 -4.74 3.48 -11.30
CA TYR A 72 -3.37 3.36 -10.81
C TYR A 72 -3.12 1.94 -10.29
N THR A 73 -1.86 1.57 -10.24
CA THR A 73 -1.42 0.27 -9.76
C THR A 73 -0.58 0.46 -8.50
N LEU A 74 -0.83 -0.40 -7.50
CA LEU A 74 -0.05 -0.49 -6.26
C LEU A 74 0.61 -1.87 -6.20
N ARG A 75 1.84 -1.91 -5.74
CA ARG A 75 2.52 -3.14 -5.38
C ARG A 75 2.91 -3.09 -3.91
N PHE A 76 2.44 -4.05 -3.16
CA PHE A 76 2.86 -4.28 -1.78
C PHE A 76 3.68 -5.56 -1.70
N ALA A 77 4.66 -5.60 -0.80
CA ALA A 77 5.51 -6.76 -0.58
C ALA A 77 5.60 -7.11 0.90
N HIS A 78 5.62 -8.40 1.21
CA HIS A 78 5.81 -8.92 2.54
C HIS A 78 6.33 -10.37 2.45
N ASP A 79 7.51 -10.66 3.03
CA ASP A 79 8.12 -11.99 3.20
C ASP A 79 7.99 -12.93 1.98
N GLY A 80 8.38 -12.42 0.79
CA GLY A 80 8.33 -13.19 -0.46
C GLY A 80 6.95 -13.28 -1.11
N VAL A 81 5.94 -12.60 -0.55
CA VAL A 81 4.62 -12.42 -1.15
C VAL A 81 4.47 -11.00 -1.68
N ASP A 82 4.10 -10.87 -2.93
CA ASP A 82 3.70 -9.61 -3.55
C ASP A 82 2.18 -9.56 -3.70
N LEU A 83 1.58 -8.42 -3.38
CA LEU A 83 0.20 -8.10 -3.68
C LEU A 83 0.19 -6.97 -4.71
N LEU A 84 -0.32 -7.26 -5.90
CA LEU A 84 -0.52 -6.29 -6.96
C LEU A 84 -2.00 -5.88 -6.97
N LEU A 85 -2.28 -4.60 -6.92
CA LEU A 85 -3.62 -4.05 -6.99
C LEU A 85 -3.71 -3.06 -8.14
N ARG A 86 -4.68 -3.23 -9.02
CA ARG A 86 -5.09 -2.20 -9.97
C ARG A 86 -6.38 -1.59 -9.49
N VAL A 87 -6.33 -0.32 -9.14
CA VAL A 87 -7.49 0.47 -8.73
C VAL A 87 -7.99 1.28 -9.92
N SER A 88 -9.28 1.23 -10.17
CA SER A 88 -9.93 2.07 -11.19
C SER A 88 -11.18 2.71 -10.61
N THR A 89 -11.33 4.02 -10.82
CA THR A 89 -12.44 4.82 -10.30
C THR A 89 -13.14 5.52 -11.45
N ASP A 90 -14.46 5.44 -11.51
CA ASP A 90 -15.30 6.09 -12.53
C ASP A 90 -16.09 7.27 -11.98
N GLY A 91 -15.64 7.85 -10.88
CA GLY A 91 -16.20 9.03 -10.22
C GLY A 91 -17.24 8.72 -9.14
N ALA A 92 -18.02 7.66 -9.26
CA ALA A 92 -19.03 7.26 -8.28
C ALA A 92 -18.63 6.05 -7.45
N THR A 93 -17.97 5.08 -8.10
CA THR A 93 -17.52 3.84 -7.49
C THR A 93 -16.08 3.52 -7.89
N SER A 94 -15.44 2.72 -7.11
CA SER A 94 -14.10 2.20 -7.38
C SER A 94 -14.13 0.68 -7.50
N ARG A 95 -13.20 0.15 -8.26
CA ARG A 95 -12.97 -1.28 -8.44
C ARG A 95 -11.51 -1.58 -8.17
N ILE A 96 -11.25 -2.69 -7.52
CA ILE A 96 -9.92 -3.22 -7.32
C ILE A 96 -9.82 -4.59 -8.00
N ASP A 97 -8.89 -4.75 -8.92
CA ASP A 97 -8.42 -6.04 -9.43
C ASP A 97 -7.12 -6.38 -8.71
N GLY A 98 -7.06 -7.55 -8.07
CA GLY A 98 -5.93 -7.95 -7.23
C GLY A 98 -5.28 -9.27 -7.66
N TRP A 99 -3.97 -9.38 -7.42
CA TRP A 99 -3.17 -10.59 -7.66
C TRP A 99 -2.22 -10.82 -6.51
N VAL A 100 -2.27 -12.01 -5.91
CA VAL A 100 -1.31 -12.50 -4.93
C VAL A 100 -0.22 -13.29 -5.67
N VAL A 101 1.04 -12.98 -5.44
CA VAL A 101 2.22 -13.56 -6.12
C VAL A 101 3.25 -14.02 -5.08
N PRO A 102 3.64 -15.30 -5.03
CA PRO A 102 3.14 -16.41 -5.85
C PRO A 102 1.65 -16.68 -5.60
N PRO A 103 0.93 -17.24 -6.60
CA PRO A 103 -0.48 -17.53 -6.46
C PRO A 103 -0.75 -18.49 -5.29
N SER A 104 -1.61 -18.10 -4.36
CA SER A 104 -1.99 -18.90 -3.21
C SER A 104 -3.41 -18.58 -2.77
N PRO A 105 -4.14 -19.56 -2.18
CA PRO A 105 -5.46 -19.29 -1.63
C PRO A 105 -5.34 -18.47 -0.34
N VAL A 106 -6.05 -17.35 -0.30
CA VAL A 106 -6.11 -16.46 0.86
C VAL A 106 -7.51 -15.93 1.05
N THR A 107 -7.87 -15.56 2.27
CA THR A 107 -9.07 -14.76 2.54
C THR A 107 -8.68 -13.30 2.55
N VAL A 108 -9.31 -12.47 1.74
CA VAL A 108 -9.12 -11.02 1.70
C VAL A 108 -10.30 -10.35 2.39
N SER A 109 -10.01 -9.53 3.39
CA SER A 109 -10.99 -8.66 4.04
C SER A 109 -10.67 -7.21 3.73
N VAL A 110 -11.66 -6.47 3.25
CA VAL A 110 -11.58 -5.01 3.07
C VAL A 110 -11.93 -4.37 4.40
N GLN A 111 -11.06 -3.52 4.91
CA GLN A 111 -11.33 -2.72 6.09
C GLN A 111 -11.39 -1.25 5.69
N ARG A 112 -12.43 -0.56 6.15
CA ARG A 112 -12.63 0.86 5.91
C ARG A 112 -12.37 1.67 7.17
N ASP A 113 -11.83 2.87 6.95
CA ASP A 113 -11.75 3.90 7.99
C ASP A 113 -13.13 4.51 8.19
N LEU A 114 -13.70 4.32 9.37
CA LEU A 114 -14.97 4.88 9.81
C LEU A 114 -14.72 5.79 11.02
N ASP A 115 -15.67 6.63 11.35
CA ASP A 115 -15.58 7.60 12.46
C ASP A 115 -15.18 6.96 13.82
N LEU A 116 -15.42 5.66 13.99
CA LEU A 116 -15.11 4.89 15.20
C LEU A 116 -13.91 3.94 15.03
N GLY A 117 -13.15 4.08 13.95
CA GLY A 117 -12.00 3.24 13.62
C GLY A 117 -12.23 2.31 12.43
N TRP A 118 -11.34 1.35 12.27
CA TRP A 118 -11.37 0.41 11.14
C TRP A 118 -12.42 -0.69 11.34
N ALA A 119 -13.26 -0.91 10.36
CA ALA A 119 -14.26 -1.98 10.37
C ALA A 119 -14.19 -2.81 9.09
N ASP A 120 -14.49 -4.11 9.22
CA ASP A 120 -14.62 -5.01 8.08
C ASP A 120 -15.87 -4.63 7.27
N ASP A 121 -15.67 -4.38 5.97
CA ASP A 121 -16.73 -4.03 5.02
C ASP A 121 -17.11 -5.25 4.17
N THR A 122 -16.12 -5.89 3.56
CA THR A 122 -16.31 -7.02 2.65
C THR A 122 -15.22 -8.05 2.85
N THR A 123 -15.59 -9.33 2.80
CA THR A 123 -14.64 -10.45 2.85
C THR A 123 -14.88 -11.38 1.67
N LEU A 124 -13.81 -11.84 1.03
CA LEU A 124 -13.86 -12.78 -0.07
C LEU A 124 -12.76 -13.84 0.02
N GLU A 125 -13.04 -15.02 -0.51
CA GLU A 125 -12.06 -16.09 -0.67
C GLU A 125 -11.38 -15.98 -2.03
N VAL A 126 -10.05 -15.89 -2.01
CA VAL A 126 -9.23 -15.88 -3.21
C VAL A 126 -8.82 -17.31 -3.54
N PRO A 127 -9.09 -17.79 -4.77
CA PRO A 127 -8.74 -19.14 -5.16
C PRO A 127 -7.22 -19.32 -5.30
N ALA A 128 -6.77 -20.56 -5.51
CA ALA A 128 -5.37 -20.90 -5.71
C ALA A 128 -4.71 -20.21 -6.93
N THR A 129 -5.49 -19.56 -7.80
CA THR A 129 -4.97 -18.71 -8.88
C THR A 129 -4.42 -17.37 -8.37
N GLY A 130 -4.68 -17.03 -7.12
CA GLY A 130 -4.27 -15.77 -6.49
C GLY A 130 -4.95 -14.52 -7.03
N ARG A 131 -5.96 -14.66 -7.91
CA ARG A 131 -6.66 -13.52 -8.52
C ARG A 131 -7.99 -13.24 -7.85
N PHE A 132 -8.28 -11.97 -7.59
CA PHE A 132 -9.55 -11.52 -7.03
C PHE A 132 -10.00 -10.18 -7.61
N GLU A 133 -11.26 -9.87 -7.37
CA GLU A 133 -11.91 -8.63 -7.80
C GLU A 133 -12.81 -8.12 -6.67
N LEU A 134 -12.75 -6.84 -6.43
CA LEU A 134 -13.62 -6.10 -5.50
C LEU A 134 -14.33 -5.01 -6.30
N PRO A 135 -15.54 -5.27 -6.79
CA PRO A 135 -16.33 -4.30 -7.54
C PRO A 135 -17.07 -3.34 -6.60
N ASP A 136 -17.59 -2.26 -7.15
CA ASP A 136 -18.57 -1.35 -6.55
C ASP A 136 -18.18 -0.79 -5.17
N LEU A 137 -16.88 -0.57 -4.97
CA LEU A 137 -16.38 0.00 -3.72
C LEU A 137 -16.72 1.49 -3.64
N THR A 138 -17.17 1.95 -2.49
CA THR A 138 -17.31 3.39 -2.22
C THR A 138 -15.93 4.03 -2.12
N PRO A 139 -15.66 5.18 -2.78
CA PRO A 139 -14.40 5.90 -2.63
C PRO A 139 -14.07 6.23 -1.17
N GLY A 140 -12.79 6.30 -0.84
CA GLY A 140 -12.30 6.63 0.49
C GLY A 140 -11.09 5.79 0.91
N MET A 141 -10.70 5.94 2.18
CA MET A 141 -9.56 5.23 2.75
C MET A 141 -9.94 3.78 3.08
N LEU A 142 -9.11 2.85 2.66
CA LEU A 142 -9.24 1.44 3.02
C LEU A 142 -7.87 0.78 3.20
N ARG A 143 -7.88 -0.41 3.79
CA ARG A 143 -6.76 -1.34 3.83
C ARG A 143 -7.26 -2.76 3.58
N LEU A 144 -6.39 -3.63 3.10
CA LEU A 144 -6.70 -5.03 2.86
C LEU A 144 -5.97 -5.89 3.88
N ARG A 145 -6.72 -6.76 4.55
CA ARG A 145 -6.17 -7.83 5.38
C ARG A 145 -6.22 -9.13 4.57
N LEU A 146 -5.09 -9.82 4.53
CA LEU A 146 -4.96 -11.11 3.83
C LEU A 146 -4.65 -12.19 4.87
N ALA A 147 -5.50 -13.20 4.94
CA ALA A 147 -5.32 -14.36 5.83
C ALA A 147 -5.08 -15.61 4.97
N PRO A 148 -3.85 -16.17 4.97
CA PRO A 148 -3.55 -17.41 4.27
C PRO A 148 -4.42 -18.56 4.80
N VAL A 149 -4.90 -19.41 3.88
CA VAL A 149 -5.76 -20.56 4.25
C VAL A 149 -5.00 -21.65 5.00
N ASP A 150 -3.68 -21.70 4.84
CA ASP A 150 -2.79 -22.65 5.54
C ASP A 150 -2.56 -22.31 7.02
N GLY A 151 -3.12 -21.20 7.51
CA GLY A 151 -3.02 -20.78 8.90
C GLY A 151 -1.73 -20.04 9.24
N SER A 152 -0.91 -19.66 8.24
CA SER A 152 0.22 -18.77 8.47
C SER A 152 -0.24 -17.38 8.90
N THR A 153 0.69 -16.58 9.43
CA THR A 153 0.40 -15.25 9.97
C THR A 153 -0.30 -14.36 8.93
N PRO A 154 -1.45 -13.76 9.27
CA PRO A 154 -2.11 -12.80 8.41
C PRO A 154 -1.25 -11.55 8.20
N PHE A 155 -1.39 -10.93 7.06
CA PHE A 155 -0.72 -9.67 6.75
C PHE A 155 -1.71 -8.62 6.23
N MET A 156 -1.31 -7.35 6.29
CA MET A 156 -2.17 -6.22 6.01
C MET A 156 -1.44 -5.16 5.19
N THR A 157 -2.13 -4.54 4.25
CA THR A 157 -1.58 -3.37 3.56
C THR A 157 -1.60 -2.14 4.45
N PRO A 158 -0.69 -1.17 4.25
CA PRO A 158 -0.95 0.19 4.68
C PRO A 158 -2.30 0.69 4.13
N ALA A 159 -2.88 1.71 4.78
CA ALA A 159 -4.06 2.36 4.25
C ALA A 159 -3.76 3.08 2.93
N PHE A 160 -4.70 3.01 1.98
CA PHE A 160 -4.63 3.72 0.71
C PHE A 160 -6.02 4.22 0.30
N GLU A 161 -6.06 5.29 -0.48
CA GLU A 161 -7.29 5.92 -0.96
C GLU A 161 -7.69 5.31 -2.30
N ILE A 162 -8.99 5.10 -2.48
CA ILE A 162 -9.57 4.63 -3.75
C ILE A 162 -10.63 5.59 -4.27
#